data_c45f3050e40617c2c0cc627699db7ed2
#
_entry.id   c45f3050e40617c2c0cc627699db7ed2
#
_cell.length_a   1.000
_cell.length_b   1.000
_cell.length_c   1.000
_cell.angle_alpha   90.00
_cell.angle_beta   90.00
_cell.angle_gamma   90.00
#
_symmetry.space_group_name_H-M   'P 1'
#
loop_
_entity.id
_entity.type
_entity.pdbx_description
1 polymer ?
#
loop_
_entity_poly.entity_id
_entity_poly.type
_entity_poly.pdbx_seq_one_letter_code
_entity_poly.pdbx_strand_id
1 'polypeptide(L)'
;MYRDLLLRSIPWLGPIRAALLIGRVQTPHRFRSKRQFWAYCGLALETRSSADYGFVNGQLERQKKPVFIRGLNLNHNHDLKNLFKSAATTASGSSGPFRPFYENLLIKGMKPELARLTLARKIAAITLHVWKKGEPFDAEYLKPQAA
;
A
#
# COMPACT_ATOMS: atom_id res chain seq x y z
N MET A 1 18.57 -14.69 -7.45
CA MET A 1 18.90 -13.94 -8.68
C MET A 1 17.69 -13.60 -9.52
N TYR A 2 16.87 -14.58 -9.89
CA TYR A 2 15.65 -14.30 -10.68
C TYR A 2 14.65 -13.39 -9.96
N ARG A 3 14.46 -13.58 -8.65
CA ARG A 3 13.58 -12.76 -7.83
C ARG A 3 14.00 -11.28 -7.79
N ASP A 4 15.30 -11.06 -7.67
CA ASP A 4 15.87 -9.73 -7.66
C ASP A 4 15.61 -9.01 -8.99
N LEU A 5 15.85 -9.69 -10.10
CA LEU A 5 15.60 -9.13 -11.43
C LEU A 5 14.12 -8.78 -11.65
N LEU A 6 13.21 -9.63 -11.19
CA LEU A 6 11.78 -9.36 -11.28
C LEU A 6 11.38 -8.10 -10.50
N LEU A 7 11.84 -7.99 -9.28
CA LEU A 7 11.50 -6.85 -8.42
C LEU A 7 12.13 -5.56 -8.96
N ARG A 8 13.34 -5.65 -9.50
CA ARG A 8 14.00 -4.49 -10.09
C ARG A 8 13.36 -4.02 -11.41
N SER A 9 12.54 -4.84 -12.04
CA SER A 9 11.76 -4.40 -13.21
C SER A 9 10.70 -3.37 -12.84
N ILE A 10 10.30 -3.30 -11.58
CA ILE A 10 9.34 -2.31 -11.10
C ILE A 10 10.07 -0.97 -10.96
N PRO A 11 9.56 0.12 -11.61
CA PRO A 11 10.19 1.43 -11.48
C PRO A 11 10.31 1.86 -10.02
N TRP A 12 11.45 2.49 -9.68
CA TRP A 12 11.77 2.98 -8.34
C TRP A 12 11.99 1.89 -7.29
N LEU A 13 12.00 0.62 -7.68
CA LEU A 13 12.40 -0.49 -6.86
C LEU A 13 13.81 -0.92 -7.29
N GLY A 14 14.83 -0.17 -6.86
CA GLY A 14 16.21 -0.44 -7.21
C GLY A 14 16.79 -1.64 -6.46
N PRO A 15 18.09 -1.95 -6.67
CA PRO A 15 18.71 -3.14 -6.09
C PRO A 15 18.67 -3.16 -4.56
N ILE A 16 18.83 -2.02 -3.90
CA ILE A 16 18.79 -1.95 -2.44
C ILE A 16 17.38 -2.26 -1.91
N ARG A 17 16.35 -1.65 -2.50
CA ARG A 17 14.98 -1.92 -2.10
C ARG A 17 14.55 -3.35 -2.41
N ALA A 18 14.95 -3.88 -3.56
CA ALA A 18 14.66 -5.27 -3.92
C ALA A 18 15.31 -6.25 -2.93
N ALA A 19 16.57 -6.03 -2.58
CA ALA A 19 17.27 -6.86 -1.61
C ALA A 19 16.60 -6.81 -0.22
N LEU A 20 16.19 -5.62 0.22
CA LEU A 20 15.48 -5.46 1.49
C LEU A 20 14.14 -6.20 1.49
N LEU A 21 13.38 -6.09 0.40
CA LEU A 21 12.12 -6.83 0.23
C LEU A 21 12.33 -8.34 0.35
N ILE A 22 13.29 -8.87 -0.39
CA ILE A 22 13.58 -10.31 -0.38
C ILE A 22 13.99 -10.77 1.02
N GLY A 23 14.84 -10.00 1.68
CA GLY A 23 15.32 -10.33 3.02
C GLY A 23 14.22 -10.29 4.08
N ARG A 24 13.30 -9.33 4.01
CA ARG A 24 12.22 -9.16 5.00
C ARG A 24 11.02 -10.03 4.75
N VAL A 25 10.64 -10.19 3.48
CA VAL A 25 9.43 -10.94 3.11
C VAL A 25 9.72 -12.41 2.87
N GLN A 26 10.86 -12.73 2.28
CA GLN A 26 11.32 -14.07 1.91
C GLN A 26 10.50 -14.70 0.77
N THR A 27 9.20 -14.77 0.89
CA THR A 27 8.32 -15.30 -0.15
C THR A 27 7.00 -14.51 -0.20
N PRO A 28 6.48 -14.22 -1.41
CA PRO A 28 5.22 -13.50 -1.55
C PRO A 28 4.01 -14.37 -1.20
N HIS A 29 4.20 -15.67 -1.13
CA HIS A 29 3.11 -16.62 -0.84
C HIS A 29 2.66 -16.59 0.62
N ARG A 30 3.33 -15.84 1.48
CA ARG A 30 2.88 -15.57 2.85
C ARG A 30 1.58 -14.77 2.89
N PHE A 31 1.26 -14.04 1.82
CA PHE A 31 0.11 -13.15 1.78
C PHE A 31 -0.91 -13.66 0.77
N ARG A 32 -2.15 -13.84 1.23
CA ARG A 32 -3.25 -14.28 0.36
C ARG A 32 -3.74 -13.16 -0.56
N SER A 33 -3.64 -11.91 -0.10
CA SER A 33 -4.15 -10.75 -0.82
C SER A 33 -3.23 -9.56 -0.64
N LYS A 34 -3.41 -8.56 -1.50
CA LYS A 34 -2.71 -7.28 -1.39
C LYS A 34 -3.02 -6.58 -0.06
N ARG A 35 -4.23 -6.75 0.48
CA ARG A 35 -4.62 -6.15 1.77
C ARG A 35 -3.81 -6.70 2.93
N GLN A 36 -3.54 -8.01 2.93
CA GLN A 36 -2.66 -8.61 3.94
C GLN A 36 -1.24 -8.08 3.83
N PHE A 37 -0.74 -7.92 2.61
CA PHE A 37 0.58 -7.35 2.38
C PHE A 37 0.64 -5.88 2.83
N TRP A 38 -0.38 -5.09 2.53
CA TRP A 38 -0.46 -3.71 3.02
C TRP A 38 -0.45 -3.62 4.54
N ALA A 39 -1.19 -4.49 5.21
CA ALA A 39 -1.19 -4.53 6.67
C ALA A 39 0.20 -4.83 7.24
N TYR A 40 0.89 -5.80 6.64
CA TYR A 40 2.26 -6.15 7.05
C TYR A 40 3.24 -5.00 6.81
N CYS A 41 3.09 -4.27 5.71
CA CYS A 41 3.94 -3.13 5.36
C CYS A 41 3.53 -1.82 6.05
N GLY A 42 2.47 -1.83 6.85
CA GLY A 42 1.98 -0.61 7.51
C GLY A 42 1.30 0.39 6.59
N LEU A 43 0.79 -0.07 5.45
CA LEU A 43 0.11 0.77 4.46
C LEU A 43 -1.41 0.64 4.53
N ALA A 44 -1.93 -0.30 5.30
CA ALA A 44 -3.36 -0.46 5.49
C ALA A 44 -3.90 0.62 6.42
N LEU A 45 -5.05 1.18 6.06
CA LEU A 45 -5.80 2.05 6.94
C LEU A 45 -6.56 1.19 7.94
N GLU A 46 -6.34 1.47 9.22
CA GLU A 46 -7.08 0.86 10.30
C GLU A 46 -8.14 1.85 10.78
N THR A 47 -9.40 1.41 10.75
CA THR A 47 -10.49 2.18 11.35
C THR A 47 -10.83 1.51 12.66
N ARG A 48 -10.53 2.18 13.76
CA ARG A 48 -10.89 1.72 15.09
C ARG A 48 -12.14 2.45 15.55
N SER A 49 -13.15 1.68 15.89
CA SER A 49 -14.32 2.20 16.59
C SER A 49 -14.11 1.93 18.08
N SER A 50 -13.87 2.97 18.86
CA SER A 50 -13.88 2.84 20.31
C SER A 50 -15.35 2.86 20.77
N ALA A 51 -15.81 1.74 21.30
CA ALA A 51 -17.15 1.58 21.84
C ALA A 51 -18.28 1.70 20.80
N ASP A 52 -18.49 0.64 20.05
CA ASP A 52 -19.64 0.48 19.16
C ASP A 52 -20.97 0.54 19.93
N TYR A 53 -20.93 0.27 21.25
CA TYR A 53 -22.08 0.25 22.13
C TYR A 53 -21.81 1.08 23.37
N GLY A 54 -22.78 1.92 23.74
CA GLY A 54 -22.77 2.68 24.98
C GLY A 54 -24.08 2.50 25.72
N PHE A 55 -24.08 2.70 27.02
CA PHE A 55 -25.31 2.68 27.81
C PHE A 55 -26.01 4.04 27.73
N VAL A 56 -27.25 4.03 27.22
CA VAL A 56 -28.11 5.19 27.20
C VAL A 56 -29.38 4.80 27.95
N ASN A 57 -29.72 5.56 29.01
CA ASN A 57 -30.91 5.29 29.85
C ASN A 57 -30.95 3.85 30.39
N GLY A 58 -29.81 3.28 30.75
CA GLY A 58 -29.72 1.91 31.27
C GLY A 58 -29.81 0.80 30.23
N GLN A 59 -29.90 1.15 28.96
CA GLN A 59 -29.94 0.18 27.86
C GLN A 59 -28.66 0.27 27.01
N LEU A 60 -28.20 -0.87 26.52
CA LEU A 60 -27.08 -0.94 25.61
C LEU A 60 -27.54 -0.54 24.21
N GLU A 61 -27.07 0.63 23.74
CA GLU A 61 -27.38 1.13 22.41
C GLU A 61 -26.10 1.34 21.61
N ARG A 62 -26.21 1.10 20.30
CA ARG A 62 -25.12 1.41 19.39
C ARG A 62 -24.95 2.94 19.34
N GLN A 63 -23.73 3.41 19.55
CA GLN A 63 -23.45 4.83 19.48
C GLN A 63 -23.74 5.38 18.08
N LYS A 64 -24.46 6.49 18.01
CA LYS A 64 -24.84 7.15 16.73
C LYS A 64 -23.61 7.69 15.97
N LYS A 65 -22.56 8.05 16.69
CA LYS A 65 -21.29 8.50 16.12
C LYS A 65 -20.15 7.73 16.79
N PRO A 66 -19.80 6.56 16.27
CA PRO A 66 -18.63 5.85 16.79
C PRO A 66 -17.40 6.73 16.61
N VAL A 67 -16.56 6.79 17.62
CA VAL A 67 -15.28 7.48 17.51
C VAL A 67 -14.36 6.61 16.65
N PHE A 68 -14.19 6.99 15.40
CA PHE A 68 -13.28 6.32 14.50
C PHE A 68 -11.91 6.97 14.59
N ILE A 69 -10.90 6.21 14.97
CA ILE A 69 -9.53 6.62 14.83
C ILE A 69 -9.05 6.05 13.50
N ARG A 70 -8.90 6.90 12.50
CA ARG A 70 -8.30 6.53 11.23
C ARG A 70 -6.81 6.76 11.29
N GLY A 71 -6.06 5.72 11.00
CA GLY A 71 -4.62 5.81 10.93
C GLY A 71 -4.03 4.56 10.28
N LEU A 72 -2.73 4.60 10.04
CA LEU A 72 -2.03 3.42 9.59
C LEU A 72 -1.90 2.42 10.72
N ASN A 73 -1.96 1.14 10.40
CA ASN A 73 -1.73 0.07 11.36
C ASN A 73 -0.31 0.19 11.93
N LEU A 74 -0.20 0.32 13.26
CA LEU A 74 1.10 0.45 13.93
C LEU A 74 1.81 -0.89 14.11
N ASN A 75 1.09 -2.00 14.06
CA ASN A 75 1.67 -3.33 14.16
C ASN A 75 2.13 -3.83 12.78
N HIS A 76 3.29 -3.35 12.35
CA HIS A 76 3.76 -3.56 10.98
C HIS A 76 5.29 -3.57 10.91
N ASN A 77 5.83 -3.89 9.73
CA ASN A 77 7.24 -3.80 9.44
C ASN A 77 7.61 -2.38 9.00
N HIS A 78 8.33 -1.65 9.84
CA HIS A 78 8.72 -0.25 9.59
C HIS A 78 9.64 -0.10 8.37
N ASP A 79 10.53 -1.05 8.14
CA ASP A 79 11.46 -0.98 7.00
C ASP A 79 10.71 -1.05 5.68
N LEU A 80 9.71 -1.92 5.57
CA LEU A 80 8.89 -2.04 4.38
C LEU A 80 7.97 -0.83 4.19
N LYS A 81 7.43 -0.28 5.27
CA LYS A 81 6.66 0.95 5.22
C LYS A 81 7.49 2.09 4.62
N ASN A 82 8.69 2.28 5.13
CA ASN A 82 9.59 3.33 4.65
C ASN A 82 10.01 3.07 3.20
N LEU A 83 10.24 1.82 2.83
CA LEU A 83 10.59 1.43 1.47
C LEU A 83 9.52 1.88 0.47
N PHE A 84 8.28 1.52 0.70
CA PHE A 84 7.19 1.84 -0.23
C PHE A 84 6.82 3.32 -0.19
N LYS A 85 6.87 3.97 0.96
CA LYS A 85 6.63 5.41 1.07
C LYS A 85 7.71 6.22 0.35
N SER A 86 8.97 5.84 0.49
CA SER A 86 10.06 6.53 -0.21
C SER A 86 10.01 6.29 -1.72
N ALA A 87 9.68 5.08 -2.14
CA ALA A 87 9.49 4.78 -3.56
C ALA A 87 8.35 5.61 -4.16
N ALA A 88 7.24 5.73 -3.45
CA ALA A 88 6.10 6.54 -3.88
C ALA A 88 6.44 8.03 -3.94
N THR A 89 7.18 8.54 -2.97
CA THR A 89 7.62 9.94 -2.96
C THR A 89 8.49 10.25 -4.18
N THR A 90 9.45 9.39 -4.46
CA THR A 90 10.31 9.54 -5.64
C THR A 90 9.50 9.43 -6.93
N ALA A 91 8.62 8.43 -7.02
CA ALA A 91 7.79 8.20 -8.21
C ALA A 91 6.82 9.35 -8.49
N SER A 92 6.29 9.98 -7.45
CA SER A 92 5.37 11.11 -7.61
C SER A 92 6.05 12.39 -8.10
N GLY A 93 7.33 12.55 -7.79
CA GLY A 93 8.12 13.71 -8.18
C GLY A 93 8.90 13.57 -9.46
N SER A 94 8.93 12.40 -10.07
CA SER A 94 9.78 12.09 -11.22
C SER A 94 8.96 11.62 -12.43
N SER A 95 9.50 11.83 -13.62
CA SER A 95 8.89 11.30 -14.84
C SER A 95 8.92 9.77 -14.82
N GLY A 96 7.83 9.13 -15.19
CA GLY A 96 7.73 7.68 -15.21
C GLY A 96 6.27 7.19 -15.22
N PRO A 97 6.05 5.88 -15.24
CA PRO A 97 4.70 5.33 -15.40
C PRO A 97 3.80 5.59 -14.19
N PHE A 98 4.35 5.83 -12.99
CA PHE A 98 3.55 6.08 -11.79
C PHE A 98 3.09 7.53 -11.68
N ARG A 99 3.74 8.47 -12.34
CA ARG A 99 3.37 9.89 -12.24
C ARG A 99 1.96 10.18 -12.74
N PRO A 100 1.50 9.69 -13.90
CA PRO A 100 0.12 9.88 -14.33
C PRO A 100 -0.90 9.33 -13.33
N PHE A 101 -0.61 8.20 -12.71
CA PHE A 101 -1.47 7.63 -11.66
C PHE A 101 -1.60 8.61 -10.48
N TYR A 102 -0.49 9.15 -10.01
CA TYR A 102 -0.47 10.13 -8.92
C TYR A 102 -1.21 11.41 -9.30
N GLU A 103 -0.95 11.96 -10.49
CA GLU A 103 -1.58 13.18 -10.99
C GLU A 103 -3.11 13.03 -11.10
N ASN A 104 -3.59 11.86 -11.56
CA ASN A 104 -5.01 11.59 -11.63
C ASN A 104 -5.68 11.60 -10.25
N LEU A 105 -5.01 11.12 -9.22
CA LEU A 105 -5.52 11.19 -7.85
C LEU A 105 -5.66 12.65 -7.38
N LEU A 106 -4.70 13.50 -7.72
CA LEU A 106 -4.76 14.94 -7.41
C LEU A 106 -5.91 15.62 -8.15
N ILE A 107 -6.12 15.28 -9.41
CA ILE A 107 -7.22 15.83 -10.23
C ILE A 107 -8.58 15.46 -9.62
N LYS A 108 -8.69 14.27 -9.05
CA LYS A 108 -9.92 13.83 -8.36
C LYS A 108 -10.14 14.50 -7.01
N GLY A 109 -9.26 15.40 -6.59
CA GLY A 109 -9.38 16.15 -5.35
C GLY A 109 -8.70 15.54 -4.15
N MET A 110 -7.90 14.50 -4.33
CA MET A 110 -7.18 13.87 -3.23
C MET A 110 -6.00 14.76 -2.79
N LYS A 111 -5.80 14.86 -1.47
CA LYS A 111 -4.66 15.60 -0.93
C LYS A 111 -3.34 14.93 -1.30
N PRO A 112 -2.25 15.68 -1.53
CA PRO A 112 -0.96 15.10 -1.96
C PRO A 112 -0.43 13.99 -1.04
N GLU A 113 -0.55 14.15 0.26
CA GLU A 113 -0.10 13.12 1.22
C GLU A 113 -0.88 11.82 1.07
N LEU A 114 -2.20 11.91 0.94
CA LEU A 114 -3.05 10.75 0.75
C LEU A 114 -2.84 10.12 -0.64
N ALA A 115 -2.60 10.95 -1.66
CA ALA A 115 -2.29 10.48 -3.00
C ALA A 115 -0.97 9.68 -3.02
N ARG A 116 0.06 10.15 -2.31
CA ARG A 116 1.33 9.41 -2.19
C ARG A 116 1.14 8.09 -1.44
N LEU A 117 0.32 8.08 -0.39
CA LEU A 117 0.02 6.84 0.33
C LEU A 117 -0.73 5.84 -0.56
N THR A 118 -1.69 6.32 -1.34
CA THR A 118 -2.41 5.51 -2.31
C THR A 118 -1.47 4.95 -3.37
N LEU A 119 -0.53 5.77 -3.84
CA LEU A 119 0.51 5.32 -4.76
C LEU A 119 1.41 4.25 -4.13
N ALA A 120 1.81 4.45 -2.87
CA ALA A 120 2.61 3.44 -2.15
C ALA A 120 1.90 2.10 -2.08
N ARG A 121 0.60 2.09 -1.81
CA ARG A 121 -0.22 0.87 -1.82
C ARG A 121 -0.29 0.25 -3.22
N LYS A 122 -0.41 1.06 -4.25
CA LYS A 122 -0.42 0.58 -5.64
C LYS A 122 0.89 -0.08 -5.99
N ILE A 123 2.01 0.54 -5.64
CA ILE A 123 3.36 -0.02 -5.85
C ILE A 123 3.50 -1.35 -5.09
N ALA A 124 3.05 -1.41 -3.84
CA ALA A 124 3.10 -2.63 -3.04
C ALA A 124 2.24 -3.75 -3.65
N ALA A 125 1.04 -3.43 -4.13
CA ALA A 125 0.17 -4.40 -4.79
C ALA A 125 0.78 -4.94 -6.07
N ILE A 126 1.39 -4.08 -6.88
CA ILE A 126 2.10 -4.47 -8.10
C ILE A 126 3.31 -5.35 -7.76
N THR A 127 4.06 -4.98 -6.72
CA THR A 127 5.21 -5.75 -6.24
C THR A 127 4.80 -7.18 -5.88
N LEU A 128 3.73 -7.32 -5.11
CA LEU A 128 3.23 -8.64 -4.73
C LEU A 128 2.78 -9.45 -5.95
N HIS A 129 2.07 -8.81 -6.87
CA HIS A 129 1.57 -9.45 -8.09
C HIS A 129 2.72 -9.92 -9.00
N VAL A 130 3.69 -9.05 -9.28
CA VAL A 130 4.87 -9.38 -10.09
C VAL A 130 5.64 -10.53 -9.46
N TRP A 131 5.84 -10.49 -8.18
CA TRP A 131 6.59 -11.50 -7.46
C TRP A 131 5.89 -12.87 -7.46
N LYS A 132 4.58 -12.89 -7.22
CA LYS A 132 3.80 -14.13 -7.25
C LYS A 132 3.70 -14.73 -8.65
N LYS A 133 3.44 -13.88 -9.63
CA LYS A 133 3.24 -14.32 -11.01
C LYS A 133 4.54 -14.73 -11.69
N GLY A 134 5.68 -14.16 -11.26
CA GLY A 134 6.97 -14.44 -11.86
C GLY A 134 7.19 -13.79 -13.22
N GLU A 135 6.42 -12.75 -13.53
CA GLU A 135 6.54 -11.96 -14.76
C GLU A 135 6.99 -10.54 -14.45
N PRO A 136 7.82 -9.92 -15.33
CA PRO A 136 8.28 -8.55 -15.12
C PRO A 136 7.14 -7.53 -15.06
N PHE A 137 7.45 -6.36 -14.53
CA PHE A 137 6.51 -5.25 -14.46
C PHE A 137 5.97 -4.87 -15.84
N ASP A 138 4.66 -4.61 -15.88
CA ASP A 138 3.97 -4.10 -17.07
C ASP A 138 3.16 -2.86 -16.67
N ALA A 139 3.32 -1.77 -17.42
CA ALA A 139 2.59 -0.53 -17.19
C ALA A 139 1.07 -0.70 -17.29
N GLU A 140 0.58 -1.75 -17.94
CA GLU A 140 -0.84 -2.08 -17.98
C GLU A 140 -1.47 -2.28 -16.59
N TYR A 141 -0.67 -2.67 -15.59
CA TYR A 141 -1.13 -2.80 -14.21
C TYR A 141 -1.61 -1.49 -13.60
N LEU A 142 -1.23 -0.36 -14.19
CA LEU A 142 -1.62 0.98 -13.74
C LEU A 142 -2.92 1.47 -14.37
N LYS A 143 -3.40 0.80 -15.41
CA LYS A 143 -4.65 1.19 -16.03
C LYS A 143 -5.84 0.82 -15.13
N PRO A 144 -6.87 1.69 -15.05
CA PRO A 144 -8.08 1.31 -14.35
C PRO A 144 -8.65 0.05 -14.99
N GLN A 145 -8.95 -0.94 -14.16
CA GLN A 145 -9.65 -2.11 -14.65
C GLN A 145 -11.04 -1.66 -15.12
N ALA A 146 -11.37 -1.99 -16.33
CA ALA A 146 -12.73 -1.81 -16.82
C ALA A 146 -13.67 -2.58 -15.89
N ALA A 147 -14.63 -1.87 -15.33
CA ALA A 147 -15.60 -2.46 -14.43
C ALA A 147 -16.41 -3.54 -15.16
#